data_257eda1f9991dd20af59a613611bc861
#
_entry.id   257eda1f9991dd20af59a613611bc861
#
_cell.length_a   1.000
_cell.length_b   1.000
_cell.length_c   1.000
_cell.angle_alpha   90.00
_cell.angle_beta   90.00
_cell.angle_gamma   90.00
#
_symmetry.space_group_name_H-M   'P 1'
#
loop_
_entity.id
_entity.type
_entity.pdbx_description
1 polymer ?
#
loop_
_entity_poly.entity_id
_entity_poly.type
_entity_poly.pdbx_seq_one_letter_code
_entity_poly.pdbx_strand_id
1 'polypeptide(L)'
;DKNAFEWTTLNLNANMKDLDGSEKMYLELKGLGAFAQFKLKDGGIVESEYDSVNKVWTIKDIAYDKINDIQFTNDKDTTVDIKAWTTDGIDSTREKPATGFMEVDFAKNAVENGKFTLGKEVNIDFSKIVNGDIQGVNKIDLSAEGENKLLNLTLEDVLSIGTKDVKGNINLTILGDSDDKVTFKNEIGKEWSSNVVNDDKGNKLYTEWSNTTGDTTVTVKVEQPISDGITN
;
A
#
# COMPACT_ATOMS: atom_id res chain seq x y z
N ASP A 1 20.02 1.05 -8.61
CA ASP A 1 18.91 1.97 -8.32
C ASP A 1 17.63 1.13 -8.25
N LYS A 2 16.88 1.24 -7.15
CA LYS A 2 15.59 0.56 -6.95
C LYS A 2 14.46 1.46 -7.44
N ASN A 3 13.34 0.86 -7.87
CA ASN A 3 12.10 1.60 -8.11
C ASN A 3 11.24 1.66 -6.85
N ALA A 4 10.30 2.62 -6.78
CA ALA A 4 9.32 2.64 -5.72
C ALA A 4 8.59 1.28 -5.63
N PHE A 5 8.22 0.89 -4.42
CA PHE A 5 7.64 -0.41 -4.07
C PHE A 5 8.55 -1.64 -4.31
N GLU A 6 9.83 -1.47 -4.60
CA GLU A 6 10.75 -2.60 -4.52
C GLU A 6 11.06 -2.97 -3.07
N TRP A 7 10.97 -4.25 -2.75
CA TRP A 7 11.22 -4.76 -1.40
C TRP A 7 12.68 -4.55 -0.98
N THR A 8 12.86 -3.89 0.15
CA THR A 8 14.16 -3.53 0.72
C THR A 8 14.27 -4.09 2.13
N THR A 9 15.41 -4.68 2.48
CA THR A 9 15.66 -5.18 3.85
C THR A 9 15.87 -4.01 4.80
N LEU A 10 15.17 -4.04 5.93
CA LEU A 10 15.37 -3.13 7.05
C LEU A 10 16.58 -3.63 7.88
N ASN A 11 17.78 -3.18 7.52
CA ASN A 11 19.04 -3.63 8.16
C ASN A 11 19.22 -3.00 9.55
N LEU A 12 18.60 -3.56 10.55
CA LEU A 12 18.63 -3.01 11.91
C LEU A 12 19.92 -3.32 12.66
N ASN A 13 20.64 -4.39 12.30
CA ASN A 13 21.79 -4.92 13.05
C ASN A 13 21.49 -5.02 14.56
N ALA A 14 20.27 -5.40 14.90
CA ALA A 14 19.81 -5.46 16.27
C ALA A 14 20.45 -6.66 16.98
N ASN A 15 21.06 -6.40 18.14
CA ASN A 15 21.58 -7.42 19.04
C ASN A 15 20.92 -7.28 20.40
N MET A 16 20.33 -8.35 20.90
CA MET A 16 19.79 -8.41 22.26
C MET A 16 20.78 -9.00 23.22
N LYS A 17 20.72 -8.57 24.47
CA LYS A 17 21.59 -9.11 25.55
C LYS A 17 21.00 -10.36 26.16
N ASP A 18 19.69 -10.47 26.23
CA ASP A 18 18.98 -11.64 26.70
C ASP A 18 18.46 -12.45 25.51
N LEU A 19 18.66 -13.75 25.51
CA LEU A 19 18.36 -14.65 24.42
C LEU A 19 17.51 -15.85 24.89
N ASP A 20 16.76 -15.72 25.99
CA ASP A 20 15.94 -16.82 26.48
C ASP A 20 14.64 -17.01 25.60
N GLY A 21 14.39 -16.08 24.68
CA GLY A 21 13.32 -16.15 23.68
C GLY A 21 11.98 -15.65 24.18
N SER A 22 11.91 -15.07 25.38
CA SER A 22 10.69 -14.48 25.93
C SER A 22 10.44 -13.08 25.40
N GLU A 23 11.49 -12.37 24.98
CA GLU A 23 11.42 -11.01 24.50
C GLU A 23 10.76 -10.90 23.13
N LYS A 24 9.94 -9.87 23.00
CA LYS A 24 9.38 -9.41 21.74
C LYS A 24 9.96 -8.06 21.39
N MET A 25 10.23 -7.84 20.12
CA MET A 25 10.71 -6.57 19.61
C MET A 25 9.59 -5.74 19.02
N TYR A 26 9.70 -4.44 19.22
CA TYR A 26 8.81 -3.41 18.69
C TYR A 26 9.63 -2.38 17.94
N LEU A 27 9.08 -1.90 16.84
CA LEU A 27 9.69 -0.84 16.04
C LEU A 27 8.70 0.31 15.84
N GLU A 28 9.19 1.53 15.93
CA GLU A 28 8.54 2.71 15.36
C GLU A 28 9.38 3.19 14.17
N LEU A 29 8.72 3.36 13.03
CA LEU A 29 9.33 3.81 11.77
C LEU A 29 8.64 5.09 11.33
N LYS A 30 9.36 6.21 11.35
CA LYS A 30 8.87 7.52 10.92
C LYS A 30 9.51 7.91 9.61
N GLY A 31 8.72 8.50 8.70
CA GLY A 31 9.18 8.96 7.39
C GLY A 31 8.63 8.13 6.23
N LEU A 32 8.21 6.88 6.47
CA LEU A 32 7.53 6.07 5.46
C LEU A 32 6.13 6.63 5.17
N GLY A 33 5.70 6.56 3.90
CA GLY A 33 4.34 6.92 3.48
C GLY A 33 3.28 5.94 3.97
N ALA A 34 2.01 6.31 3.85
CA ALA A 34 0.88 5.47 4.24
C ALA A 34 0.78 4.17 3.41
N PHE A 35 1.40 4.15 2.22
CA PHE A 35 1.42 2.99 1.33
C PHE A 35 2.58 2.03 1.61
N ALA A 36 3.43 2.29 2.61
CA ALA A 36 4.48 1.37 3.00
C ALA A 36 3.89 0.02 3.44
N GLN A 37 4.60 -1.06 3.14
CA GLN A 37 4.22 -2.41 3.51
C GLN A 37 5.41 -3.15 4.08
N PHE A 38 5.12 -4.19 4.86
CA PHE A 38 6.13 -4.97 5.57
C PHE A 38 5.88 -6.47 5.40
N LYS A 39 6.95 -7.22 5.20
CA LYS A 39 6.95 -8.70 5.22
C LYS A 39 8.28 -9.23 5.75
N LEU A 40 8.35 -10.51 6.07
CA LEU A 40 9.60 -11.20 6.28
C LEU A 40 10.19 -11.69 4.95
N LYS A 41 11.49 -11.94 4.88
CA LYS A 41 12.16 -12.48 3.68
C LYS A 41 11.58 -13.81 3.18
N ASP A 42 11.06 -14.62 4.11
CA ASP A 42 10.40 -15.89 3.81
C ASP A 42 8.92 -15.73 3.38
N GLY A 43 8.43 -14.48 3.25
CA GLY A 43 7.05 -14.16 2.92
C GLY A 43 6.11 -14.10 4.13
N GLY A 44 6.62 -14.30 5.35
CA GLY A 44 5.82 -14.22 6.57
C GLY A 44 5.20 -12.83 6.79
N ILE A 45 4.04 -12.80 7.43
CA ILE A 45 3.31 -11.57 7.74
C ILE A 45 4.02 -10.82 8.86
N VAL A 46 4.15 -9.50 8.71
CA VAL A 46 4.59 -8.57 9.75
C VAL A 46 3.39 -7.74 10.18
N GLU A 47 2.97 -7.88 11.43
CA GLU A 47 1.90 -7.06 11.99
C GLU A 47 2.36 -5.62 12.14
N SER A 48 1.69 -4.72 11.43
CA SER A 48 2.05 -3.30 11.39
C SER A 48 0.81 -2.42 11.40
N GLU A 49 0.94 -1.25 12.00
CA GLU A 49 -0.13 -0.27 12.14
C GLU A 49 0.40 1.14 11.81
N TYR A 50 -0.34 1.90 11.03
CA TYR A 50 0.01 3.27 10.65
C TYR A 50 -0.80 4.30 11.46
N ASP A 51 -0.08 5.13 12.21
CA ASP A 51 -0.64 6.33 12.82
C ASP A 51 -0.61 7.48 11.82
N SER A 52 -1.74 7.79 11.22
CA SER A 52 -1.87 8.83 10.20
C SER A 52 -1.69 10.25 10.76
N VAL A 53 -1.88 10.46 12.06
CA VAL A 53 -1.72 11.76 12.72
C VAL A 53 -0.23 12.06 12.94
N ASN A 54 0.49 11.09 13.52
CA ASN A 54 1.92 11.23 13.82
C ASN A 54 2.83 10.81 12.66
N LYS A 55 2.27 10.22 11.60
CA LYS A 55 3.00 9.68 10.43
C LYS A 55 4.03 8.63 10.85
N VAL A 56 3.63 7.68 11.69
CA VAL A 56 4.50 6.64 12.24
C VAL A 56 3.90 5.26 11.99
N TRP A 57 4.71 4.36 11.47
CA TRP A 57 4.43 2.93 11.45
C TRP A 57 4.91 2.28 12.73
N THR A 58 4.08 1.44 13.33
CA THR A 58 4.46 0.59 14.46
C THR A 58 4.42 -0.87 14.04
N ILE A 59 5.51 -1.58 14.25
CA ILE A 59 5.62 -3.03 14.07
C ILE A 59 5.69 -3.66 15.46
N LYS A 60 4.89 -4.71 15.68
CA LYS A 60 4.69 -5.32 17.02
C LYS A 60 5.08 -6.78 17.02
N ASP A 61 5.46 -7.27 18.18
CA ASP A 61 5.61 -8.70 18.49
C ASP A 61 6.57 -9.48 17.57
N ILE A 62 7.59 -8.82 17.04
CA ILE A 62 8.59 -9.47 16.19
C ILE A 62 9.50 -10.37 17.05
N ALA A 63 9.59 -11.64 16.68
CA ALA A 63 10.56 -12.56 17.26
C ALA A 63 12.00 -12.10 16.95
N TYR A 64 12.89 -12.19 17.92
CA TYR A 64 14.27 -11.69 17.81
C TYR A 64 15.00 -12.22 16.58
N ASP A 65 14.91 -13.52 16.31
CA ASP A 65 15.56 -14.18 15.18
C ASP A 65 15.02 -13.71 13.81
N LYS A 66 13.89 -13.01 13.78
CA LYS A 66 13.24 -12.48 12.58
C LYS A 66 13.45 -10.98 12.33
N ILE A 67 13.98 -10.25 13.31
CA ILE A 67 14.11 -8.79 13.24
C ILE A 67 14.95 -8.32 12.04
N ASN A 68 16.00 -9.04 11.67
CA ASN A 68 16.87 -8.72 10.54
C ASN A 68 16.34 -9.26 9.19
N ASP A 69 15.21 -9.96 9.21
CA ASP A 69 14.54 -10.47 8.01
C ASP A 69 13.38 -9.58 7.55
N ILE A 70 13.10 -8.51 8.29
CA ILE A 70 12.04 -7.56 7.90
C ILE A 70 12.44 -6.88 6.60
N GLN A 71 11.54 -6.97 5.62
CA GLN A 71 11.56 -6.18 4.38
C GLN A 71 10.42 -5.17 4.40
N PHE A 72 10.62 -4.05 3.74
CA PHE A 72 9.60 -3.03 3.55
C PHE A 72 9.60 -2.52 2.12
N THR A 73 8.48 -1.88 1.72
CA THR A 73 8.37 -1.10 0.49
C THR A 73 7.93 0.31 0.85
N ASN A 74 8.16 1.27 -0.05
CA ASN A 74 7.66 2.64 0.07
C ASN A 74 7.38 3.24 -1.31
N ASP A 75 6.55 4.27 -1.36
CA ASP A 75 6.09 4.94 -2.57
C ASP A 75 7.04 6.01 -3.11
N LYS A 76 8.00 6.47 -2.30
CA LYS A 76 8.92 7.56 -2.64
C LYS A 76 10.19 7.52 -1.78
N ASP A 77 11.18 8.33 -2.19
CA ASP A 77 12.38 8.57 -1.42
C ASP A 77 12.06 9.10 -0.03
N THR A 78 12.81 8.64 0.95
CA THR A 78 12.64 9.09 2.33
C THR A 78 13.83 8.78 3.20
N THR A 79 13.95 9.47 4.32
CA THR A 79 14.76 9.05 5.47
C THR A 79 13.82 8.41 6.49
N VAL A 80 14.12 7.20 6.88
CA VAL A 80 13.35 6.47 7.89
C VAL A 80 14.04 6.59 9.23
N ASP A 81 13.42 7.33 10.16
CA ASP A 81 13.85 7.33 11.56
C ASP A 81 13.32 6.08 12.25
N ILE A 82 14.20 5.35 12.92
CA ILE A 82 13.90 4.05 13.52
C ILE A 82 14.08 4.14 15.02
N LYS A 83 13.07 3.68 15.76
CA LYS A 83 13.19 3.38 17.19
C LYS A 83 12.87 1.92 17.42
N ALA A 84 13.70 1.25 18.19
CA ALA A 84 13.53 -0.16 18.53
C ALA A 84 13.59 -0.33 20.05
N TRP A 85 12.71 -1.18 20.59
CA TRP A 85 12.72 -1.58 22.00
C TRP A 85 12.23 -3.01 22.14
N THR A 86 12.52 -3.60 23.30
CA THR A 86 12.02 -4.91 23.68
C THR A 86 10.99 -4.78 24.80
N THR A 87 10.12 -5.75 24.89
CA THR A 87 9.28 -5.97 26.07
C THR A 87 9.50 -7.39 26.54
N ASP A 88 9.75 -7.56 27.82
CA ASP A 88 9.68 -8.85 28.49
C ASP A 88 8.17 -9.18 28.69
N GLY A 89 7.76 -10.40 28.39
CA GLY A 89 6.35 -10.82 28.30
C GLY A 89 5.52 -10.67 29.58
N ILE A 90 6.10 -10.26 30.69
CA ILE A 90 5.45 -10.08 32.00
C ILE A 90 5.49 -8.62 32.48
N ASP A 91 6.45 -7.84 32.05
CA ASP A 91 6.63 -6.46 32.51
C ASP A 91 6.71 -5.51 31.30
N SER A 92 5.62 -4.80 31.02
CA SER A 92 5.48 -3.87 29.90
C SER A 92 6.29 -2.56 30.07
N THR A 93 7.28 -2.53 30.95
CA THR A 93 8.16 -1.39 31.09
C THR A 93 9.10 -1.32 29.88
N ARG A 94 8.84 -0.33 29.02
CA ARG A 94 9.72 -0.03 27.88
C ARG A 94 11.14 0.24 28.38
N GLU A 95 12.07 -0.58 27.97
CA GLU A 95 13.47 -0.20 28.04
C GLU A 95 13.72 1.06 27.19
N LYS A 96 14.79 1.80 27.49
CA LYS A 96 15.18 2.96 26.71
C LYS A 96 15.34 2.55 25.24
N PRO A 97 14.59 3.14 24.29
CA PRO A 97 14.64 2.72 22.90
C PRO A 97 16.03 2.97 22.30
N ALA A 98 16.50 2.01 21.51
CA ALA A 98 17.58 2.25 20.58
C ALA A 98 17.04 3.09 19.40
N THR A 99 17.87 3.99 18.88
CA THR A 99 17.48 4.87 17.75
C THR A 99 18.48 4.75 16.62
N GLY A 100 18.01 4.84 15.40
CA GLY A 100 18.80 4.88 14.19
C GLY A 100 18.02 5.54 13.05
N PHE A 101 18.65 5.62 11.89
CA PHE A 101 18.00 6.07 10.67
C PHE A 101 18.51 5.27 9.48
N MET A 102 17.71 5.27 8.40
CA MET A 102 18.07 4.70 7.11
C MET A 102 17.58 5.62 6.00
N GLU A 103 18.44 5.89 5.03
CA GLU A 103 18.06 6.58 3.80
C GLU A 103 17.55 5.58 2.77
N VAL A 104 16.45 5.91 2.13
CA VAL A 104 15.83 5.14 1.04
C VAL A 104 15.76 6.03 -0.18
N ASP A 105 16.47 5.64 -1.23
CA ASP A 105 16.60 6.36 -2.48
C ASP A 105 16.12 5.46 -3.63
N PHE A 106 15.13 5.94 -4.38
CA PHE A 106 14.55 5.23 -5.51
C PHE A 106 14.87 5.97 -6.82
N ALA A 107 15.18 5.21 -7.86
CA ALA A 107 15.36 5.75 -9.21
C ALA A 107 14.07 6.39 -9.77
N LYS A 108 12.91 5.93 -9.30
CA LYS A 108 11.59 6.44 -9.68
C LYS A 108 10.63 6.39 -8.51
N ASN A 109 9.87 7.46 -8.34
CA ASN A 109 8.74 7.50 -7.42
C ASN A 109 7.57 6.66 -7.96
N ALA A 110 6.66 6.26 -7.07
CA ALA A 110 5.48 5.49 -7.45
C ALA A 110 4.56 6.25 -8.41
N VAL A 111 4.48 7.58 -8.29
CA VAL A 111 3.66 8.43 -9.17
C VAL A 111 4.56 9.25 -10.08
N GLU A 112 4.47 8.99 -11.38
CA GLU A 112 5.14 9.77 -12.42
C GLU A 112 4.17 10.04 -13.57
N ASN A 113 4.07 11.30 -14.00
CA ASN A 113 3.23 11.72 -15.13
C ASN A 113 1.76 11.25 -15.04
N GLY A 114 1.20 11.24 -13.85
CA GLY A 114 -0.17 10.78 -13.59
C GLY A 114 -0.34 9.26 -13.53
N LYS A 115 0.73 8.50 -13.65
CA LYS A 115 0.74 7.05 -13.52
C LYS A 115 1.27 6.64 -12.15
N PHE A 116 0.47 5.88 -11.41
CA PHE A 116 0.85 5.23 -10.16
C PHE A 116 1.25 3.78 -10.45
N THR A 117 2.51 3.45 -10.26
CA THR A 117 3.05 2.12 -10.58
C THR A 117 3.37 1.36 -9.30
N LEU A 118 2.83 0.16 -9.16
CA LEU A 118 3.15 -0.76 -8.07
C LEU A 118 4.38 -1.61 -8.44
N GLY A 119 5.11 -2.03 -7.42
CA GLY A 119 6.17 -3.03 -7.56
C GLY A 119 5.62 -4.45 -7.46
N LYS A 120 6.52 -5.43 -7.40
CA LYS A 120 6.20 -6.85 -7.31
C LYS A 120 5.51 -7.20 -5.98
N GLU A 121 4.40 -7.92 -6.03
CA GLU A 121 3.68 -8.45 -4.87
C GLU A 121 3.26 -7.37 -3.86
N VAL A 122 2.80 -6.22 -4.36
CA VAL A 122 2.34 -5.10 -3.54
C VAL A 122 0.83 -5.14 -3.39
N ASN A 123 0.34 -5.13 -2.15
CA ASN A 123 -1.09 -5.18 -1.83
C ASN A 123 -1.51 -3.91 -1.10
N ILE A 124 -2.26 -3.04 -1.76
CA ILE A 124 -2.78 -1.81 -1.19
C ILE A 124 -4.22 -2.03 -0.75
N ASP A 125 -4.48 -1.87 0.55
CA ASP A 125 -5.82 -1.90 1.12
C ASP A 125 -6.24 -0.48 1.52
N PHE A 126 -7.11 0.12 0.71
CA PHE A 126 -7.58 1.50 0.92
C PHE A 126 -8.37 1.68 2.22
N SER A 127 -8.92 0.61 2.81
CA SER A 127 -9.56 0.71 4.13
C SER A 127 -8.60 1.02 5.28
N LYS A 128 -7.29 0.85 5.06
CA LYS A 128 -6.21 1.07 6.04
C LYS A 128 -5.39 2.32 5.77
N ILE A 129 -5.66 3.03 4.68
CA ILE A 129 -4.88 4.19 4.23
C ILE A 129 -5.71 5.45 4.44
N VAL A 130 -5.06 6.50 4.94
CA VAL A 130 -5.67 7.83 4.99
C VAL A 130 -5.34 8.56 3.70
N ASN A 131 -6.39 8.95 2.97
CA ASN A 131 -6.31 9.64 1.70
C ASN A 131 -5.45 10.92 1.79
N GLY A 132 -4.61 11.18 0.78
CA GLY A 132 -3.91 12.44 0.60
C GLY A 132 -2.42 12.38 0.31
N ASP A 133 -1.77 11.24 0.51
CA ASP A 133 -0.33 11.11 0.22
C ASP A 133 -0.05 10.90 -1.29
N ILE A 134 -1.02 10.40 -2.06
CA ILE A 134 -0.96 10.23 -3.52
C ILE A 134 -2.04 11.08 -4.18
N GLN A 135 -1.66 11.86 -5.17
CA GLN A 135 -2.56 12.75 -5.94
C GLN A 135 -2.15 12.81 -7.41
N GLY A 136 -3.07 13.28 -8.24
CA GLY A 136 -2.78 13.52 -9.65
C GLY A 136 -2.74 12.26 -10.50
N VAL A 137 -3.39 11.18 -10.06
CA VAL A 137 -3.39 9.87 -10.72
C VAL A 137 -4.52 9.79 -11.75
N ASN A 138 -4.19 9.34 -12.96
CA ASN A 138 -5.16 8.96 -14.00
C ASN A 138 -4.98 7.51 -14.46
N LYS A 139 -3.91 6.85 -14.02
CA LYS A 139 -3.60 5.46 -14.34
C LYS A 139 -2.94 4.77 -13.15
N ILE A 140 -3.36 3.56 -12.84
CA ILE A 140 -2.68 2.67 -11.89
C ILE A 140 -2.18 1.45 -12.65
N ASP A 141 -0.92 1.09 -12.44
CA ASP A 141 -0.26 -0.02 -13.12
C ASP A 141 0.14 -1.10 -12.11
N LEU A 142 -0.51 -2.26 -12.22
CA LEU A 142 -0.28 -3.45 -11.41
C LEU A 142 0.59 -4.48 -12.13
N SER A 143 1.01 -4.23 -13.37
CA SER A 143 1.67 -5.22 -14.26
C SER A 143 3.07 -5.67 -13.82
N ALA A 144 3.53 -5.31 -12.62
CA ALA A 144 4.74 -5.90 -12.07
C ALA A 144 4.52 -7.40 -11.76
N GLU A 145 5.58 -8.20 -11.93
CA GLU A 145 5.54 -9.65 -11.74
C GLU A 145 4.92 -10.05 -10.38
N GLY A 146 4.02 -11.05 -10.39
CA GLY A 146 3.34 -11.60 -9.22
C GLY A 146 2.02 -10.90 -8.91
N GLU A 147 1.30 -11.44 -7.94
CA GLU A 147 -0.03 -10.97 -7.57
C GLU A 147 0.02 -9.58 -6.91
N ASN A 148 -0.56 -8.58 -7.56
CA ASN A 148 -0.77 -7.25 -7.00
C ASN A 148 -2.26 -7.01 -6.70
N LYS A 149 -2.55 -6.31 -5.61
CA LYS A 149 -3.96 -6.09 -5.20
C LYS A 149 -4.21 -4.63 -4.87
N LEU A 150 -5.34 -4.12 -5.37
CA LEU A 150 -5.98 -2.92 -4.87
C LEU A 150 -7.27 -3.33 -4.18
N LEU A 151 -7.35 -3.18 -2.87
CA LEU A 151 -8.48 -3.68 -2.09
C LEU A 151 -9.29 -2.54 -1.50
N ASN A 152 -10.63 -2.73 -1.47
CA ASN A 152 -11.57 -1.83 -0.81
C ASN A 152 -11.57 -0.39 -1.34
N LEU A 153 -11.38 -0.20 -2.64
CA LEU A 153 -11.34 1.12 -3.27
C LEU A 153 -12.73 1.78 -3.20
N THR A 154 -12.85 2.86 -2.44
CA THR A 154 -14.08 3.64 -2.30
C THR A 154 -14.15 4.78 -3.32
N LEU A 155 -15.32 5.40 -3.44
CA LEU A 155 -15.49 6.63 -4.23
C LEU A 155 -14.56 7.75 -3.71
N GLU A 156 -14.50 7.92 -2.38
CA GLU A 156 -13.67 8.96 -1.74
C GLU A 156 -12.18 8.76 -2.04
N ASP A 157 -11.71 7.51 -2.08
CA ASP A 157 -10.31 7.22 -2.45
C ASP A 157 -10.02 7.71 -3.87
N VAL A 158 -10.89 7.38 -4.84
CA VAL A 158 -10.69 7.81 -6.23
C VAL A 158 -10.81 9.33 -6.38
N LEU A 159 -11.72 9.98 -5.64
CA LEU A 159 -11.83 11.45 -5.62
C LEU A 159 -10.57 12.10 -5.05
N SER A 160 -9.91 11.47 -4.08
CA SER A 160 -8.69 11.97 -3.44
C SER A 160 -7.45 11.82 -4.32
N ILE A 161 -7.25 10.65 -4.95
CA ILE A 161 -6.04 10.36 -5.73
C ILE A 161 -6.14 10.84 -7.18
N GLY A 162 -7.35 10.91 -7.72
CA GLY A 162 -7.61 11.13 -9.14
C GLY A 162 -7.39 12.55 -9.62
N THR A 163 -7.12 12.69 -10.91
CA THR A 163 -7.05 13.99 -11.59
C THR A 163 -8.40 14.32 -12.22
N LYS A 164 -8.91 15.51 -11.93
CA LYS A 164 -10.13 16.02 -12.59
C LYS A 164 -9.83 16.48 -14.01
N ASP A 165 -10.70 16.10 -14.93
CA ASP A 165 -10.70 16.61 -16.31
C ASP A 165 -11.28 18.04 -16.37
N VAL A 166 -11.33 18.62 -17.58
CA VAL A 166 -11.85 19.97 -17.82
C VAL A 166 -13.34 20.13 -17.48
N LYS A 167 -14.09 19.04 -17.32
CA LYS A 167 -15.49 19.01 -16.92
C LYS A 167 -15.69 18.73 -15.43
N GLY A 168 -14.58 18.52 -14.69
CA GLY A 168 -14.61 18.18 -13.28
C GLY A 168 -14.78 16.68 -12.99
N ASN A 169 -14.80 15.82 -14.01
CA ASN A 169 -14.91 14.37 -13.86
C ASN A 169 -13.55 13.73 -13.63
N ILE A 170 -13.54 12.53 -13.05
CA ILE A 170 -12.34 11.72 -12.85
C ILE A 170 -12.44 10.45 -13.71
N ASN A 171 -11.41 10.21 -14.52
CA ASN A 171 -11.26 9.01 -15.31
C ASN A 171 -9.95 8.32 -14.92
N LEU A 172 -10.08 7.15 -14.28
CA LEU A 172 -8.96 6.33 -13.82
C LEU A 172 -8.92 5.04 -14.62
N THR A 173 -7.74 4.62 -15.07
CA THR A 173 -7.54 3.31 -15.71
C THR A 173 -6.63 2.45 -14.86
N ILE A 174 -7.00 1.20 -14.62
CA ILE A 174 -6.20 0.21 -13.90
C ILE A 174 -5.75 -0.85 -14.89
N LEU A 175 -4.42 -0.97 -15.03
CA LEU A 175 -3.72 -1.95 -15.87
C LEU A 175 -3.15 -3.06 -15.01
N GLY A 176 -3.06 -4.25 -15.55
CA GLY A 176 -2.46 -5.39 -14.86
C GLY A 176 -2.64 -6.70 -15.65
N ASP A 177 -2.44 -7.82 -14.99
CA ASP A 177 -2.55 -9.14 -15.59
C ASP A 177 -3.56 -10.07 -14.84
N SER A 178 -3.55 -11.37 -15.18
CA SER A 178 -4.54 -12.33 -14.64
C SER A 178 -4.35 -12.64 -13.16
N ASP A 179 -3.19 -12.36 -12.61
CA ASP A 179 -2.86 -12.64 -11.21
C ASP A 179 -3.28 -11.47 -10.31
N ASP A 180 -3.55 -10.30 -10.92
CA ASP A 180 -3.90 -9.09 -10.21
C ASP A 180 -5.38 -9.04 -9.81
N LYS A 181 -5.66 -8.25 -8.76
CA LYS A 181 -7.01 -8.11 -8.23
C LYS A 181 -7.35 -6.68 -7.85
N VAL A 182 -8.55 -6.25 -8.22
CA VAL A 182 -9.13 -4.98 -7.80
C VAL A 182 -10.46 -5.22 -7.10
N THR A 183 -10.64 -4.68 -5.90
CA THR A 183 -11.94 -4.70 -5.24
C THR A 183 -12.40 -3.31 -4.88
N PHE A 184 -13.69 -3.07 -5.12
CA PHE A 184 -14.38 -1.84 -4.77
C PHE A 184 -15.20 -2.04 -3.50
N LYS A 185 -15.35 -1.01 -2.71
CA LYS A 185 -16.19 -0.99 -1.52
C LYS A 185 -17.28 0.06 -1.68
N ASN A 186 -18.54 -0.36 -1.49
CA ASN A 186 -19.67 0.54 -1.43
C ASN A 186 -19.71 1.27 -0.08
N GLU A 187 -20.10 2.54 -0.13
CA GLU A 187 -20.47 3.33 1.03
C GLU A 187 -21.94 3.72 0.89
N ILE A 188 -22.62 3.96 2.00
CA ILE A 188 -24.05 4.31 1.99
C ILE A 188 -24.29 5.57 1.14
N GLY A 189 -25.13 5.44 0.11
CA GLY A 189 -25.43 6.51 -0.84
C GLY A 189 -24.30 6.82 -1.85
N LYS A 190 -23.30 5.94 -1.94
CA LYS A 190 -22.15 6.05 -2.86
C LYS A 190 -21.82 4.68 -3.45
N GLU A 191 -22.82 4.00 -3.97
CA GLU A 191 -22.68 2.66 -4.53
C GLU A 191 -22.06 2.72 -5.92
N TRP A 192 -21.10 1.82 -6.17
CA TRP A 192 -20.54 1.63 -7.49
C TRP A 192 -21.51 0.88 -8.41
N SER A 193 -21.62 1.33 -9.63
CA SER A 193 -22.25 0.58 -10.73
C SER A 193 -21.19 0.08 -11.69
N SER A 194 -21.38 -1.11 -12.26
CA SER A 194 -20.43 -1.68 -13.21
C SER A 194 -21.08 -2.03 -14.54
N ASN A 195 -20.32 -1.89 -15.61
CA ASN A 195 -20.67 -2.27 -16.97
C ASN A 195 -19.48 -2.97 -17.63
N VAL A 196 -19.71 -4.16 -18.20
CA VAL A 196 -18.68 -4.89 -18.94
C VAL A 196 -18.68 -4.40 -20.39
N VAL A 197 -17.53 -3.98 -20.87
CA VAL A 197 -17.31 -3.55 -22.26
C VAL A 197 -16.56 -4.62 -23.00
N ASN A 198 -17.12 -5.06 -24.11
CA ASN A 198 -16.58 -6.13 -24.96
C ASN A 198 -16.07 -5.57 -26.30
N ASP A 199 -15.17 -6.32 -26.93
CA ASP A 199 -14.78 -6.09 -28.33
C ASP A 199 -15.89 -6.55 -29.31
N ASP A 200 -15.68 -6.32 -30.61
CA ASP A 200 -16.61 -6.73 -31.68
C ASP A 200 -16.78 -8.26 -31.76
N LYS A 201 -15.93 -9.03 -31.12
CA LYS A 201 -15.98 -10.49 -31.07
C LYS A 201 -16.62 -11.03 -29.78
N GLY A 202 -17.02 -10.12 -28.86
CA GLY A 202 -17.61 -10.47 -27.59
C GLY A 202 -16.62 -10.78 -26.48
N ASN A 203 -15.29 -10.57 -26.69
CA ASN A 203 -14.32 -10.72 -25.61
C ASN A 203 -14.35 -9.50 -24.70
N LYS A 204 -14.30 -9.72 -23.39
CA LYS A 204 -14.26 -8.64 -22.40
C LYS A 204 -12.95 -7.83 -22.57
N LEU A 205 -13.07 -6.52 -22.77
CA LEU A 205 -11.94 -5.59 -22.86
C LEU A 205 -11.62 -5.00 -21.49
N TYR A 206 -12.66 -4.53 -20.79
CA TYR A 206 -12.54 -3.95 -19.45
C TYR A 206 -13.90 -3.98 -18.73
N THR A 207 -13.87 -3.83 -17.40
CA THR A 207 -15.04 -3.44 -16.62
C THR A 207 -14.97 -1.93 -16.36
N GLU A 208 -16.04 -1.22 -16.63
CA GLU A 208 -16.21 0.17 -16.26
C GLU A 208 -17.01 0.26 -14.96
N TRP A 209 -16.37 0.78 -13.92
CA TRP A 209 -16.99 1.08 -12.64
C TRP A 209 -17.28 2.57 -12.57
N SER A 210 -18.49 2.96 -12.23
CA SER A 210 -18.87 4.37 -12.19
C SER A 210 -19.68 4.72 -10.96
N ASN A 211 -19.54 5.99 -10.54
CA ASN A 211 -20.33 6.62 -9.51
C ASN A 211 -20.43 8.12 -9.77
N THR A 212 -21.47 8.76 -9.25
CA THR A 212 -21.66 10.21 -9.38
C THR A 212 -21.94 10.82 -8.01
N THR A 213 -21.21 11.86 -7.66
CA THR A 213 -21.43 12.65 -6.45
C THR A 213 -21.45 14.13 -6.79
N GLY A 214 -22.61 14.79 -6.51
CA GLY A 214 -22.86 16.15 -7.00
C GLY A 214 -22.74 16.21 -8.53
N ASP A 215 -21.92 17.14 -9.03
CA ASP A 215 -21.66 17.32 -10.46
C ASP A 215 -20.45 16.54 -10.97
N THR A 216 -19.80 15.72 -10.12
CA THR A 216 -18.60 14.95 -10.48
C THR A 216 -18.99 13.51 -10.80
N THR A 217 -18.70 13.06 -12.01
CA THR A 217 -18.73 11.63 -12.37
C THR A 217 -17.33 11.05 -12.25
N VAL A 218 -17.24 9.93 -11.54
CA VAL A 218 -16.02 9.13 -11.41
C VAL A 218 -16.20 7.87 -12.23
N THR A 219 -15.23 7.59 -13.09
CA THR A 219 -15.17 6.37 -13.91
C THR A 219 -13.83 5.68 -13.69
N VAL A 220 -13.88 4.41 -13.32
CA VAL A 220 -12.69 3.55 -13.18
C VAL A 220 -12.79 2.41 -14.18
N LYS A 221 -11.84 2.32 -15.11
CA LYS A 221 -11.72 1.22 -16.08
C LYS A 221 -10.71 0.22 -15.56
N VAL A 222 -11.17 -1.00 -15.32
CA VAL A 222 -10.30 -2.14 -14.96
C VAL A 222 -10.11 -2.99 -16.18
N GLU A 223 -8.90 -2.96 -16.75
CA GLU A 223 -8.56 -3.72 -17.96
C GLU A 223 -8.56 -5.22 -17.70
N GLN A 224 -8.84 -6.00 -18.73
CA GLN A 224 -8.71 -7.45 -18.67
C GLN A 224 -7.24 -7.86 -18.90
N PRO A 225 -6.77 -8.94 -18.23
CA PRO A 225 -7.56 -9.96 -17.52
C PRO A 225 -7.65 -9.80 -15.99
N ILE A 226 -7.49 -8.61 -15.43
CA ILE A 226 -7.57 -8.36 -13.98
C ILE A 226 -8.90 -8.89 -13.40
N SER A 227 -8.83 -9.53 -12.23
CA SER A 227 -10.03 -9.89 -11.45
C SER A 227 -10.57 -8.69 -10.69
N ASP A 228 -11.84 -8.33 -10.91
CA ASP A 228 -12.47 -7.18 -10.28
C ASP A 228 -13.85 -7.51 -9.68
N GLY A 229 -14.25 -6.77 -8.63
CA GLY A 229 -15.54 -6.99 -7.94
C GLY A 229 -15.77 -6.07 -6.75
N ILE A 230 -16.96 -6.20 -6.12
CA ILE A 230 -17.30 -5.49 -4.89
C ILE A 230 -17.00 -6.37 -3.67
N THR A 231 -16.41 -5.77 -2.63
CA THR A 231 -16.32 -6.39 -1.30
C THR A 231 -17.58 -6.07 -0.49
N ASN A 232 -18.14 -7.08 0.16
CA ASN A 232 -19.27 -6.94 1.08
C ASN A 232 -18.81 -6.52 2.48
#